data_df6860762ea34b44dddad0dc808060ba
#
_entry.id   df6860762ea34b44dddad0dc808060ba
#
_cell.length_a   1.000
_cell.length_b   1.000
_cell.length_c   1.000
_cell.angle_alpha   90.00
_cell.angle_beta   90.00
_cell.angle_gamma   90.00
#
_symmetry.space_group_name_H-M   'P 1'
#
loop_
_entity.id
_entity.type
_entity.pdbx_description
1 polymer ?
#
loop_
_entity_poly.entity_id
_entity_poly.type
_entity_poly.pdbx_seq_one_letter_code
_entity_poly.pdbx_strand_id
1 'polypeptide(L)'
;IEVQDTGSIAFKKPVHTPSGKNTAKNITDGSKKTQWTGAYYPSYVDIDLEANYNLDEIQVYTPSAGYSQYSVYTSMDGRDFDKLAEKSDKESCPAEGESYEANKKEARIVRVYVEYQSESSKSLINEIRVLGTPSGTPVQETPAVQVEDFKDSKYNVTVTDQDTINEVKGIIERRIGAAYKDWFTFELADAENGYDYYDLSQSNGKIHIKGNNGVSLATGLNYYLKYFCNVNISQVGDQVSMPESIVPVEGTVHKETTFPVRYSYNYCTLSYSMAFWGEEEWRNELDWLALNGVNVVLDATAQEEVWRRFLTELGYTHQEVKDFIAGPAYYAWAYMANLSGYGGPVHDTWFTERTELARKNQLIMRKLGMQPVLQGYSGMVPVDITSKDSSAEVIKQGTWCSFQRPSMLKTDSKSFTKYAELFYKVQKEVYGDSAHYYATDPFHEGGNTGGMDSAVISQKVL
;
A
#
# COMPACT_ATOMS: atom_id res chain seq x y z
N ILE A 1 34.42 35.05 4.06
CA ILE A 1 34.44 33.93 3.10
C ILE A 1 34.52 32.69 3.98
N GLU A 2 33.41 31.96 4.15
CA GLU A 2 33.47 30.65 4.79
C GLU A 2 34.26 29.70 3.88
N VAL A 3 35.22 28.99 4.46
CA VAL A 3 35.95 27.95 3.76
C VAL A 3 34.96 26.80 3.55
N GLN A 4 34.56 26.56 2.30
CA GLN A 4 33.78 25.39 1.96
C GLN A 4 34.58 24.13 2.27
N ASP A 5 33.99 23.19 2.97
CA ASP A 5 34.63 21.90 3.28
C ASP A 5 34.72 21.01 2.04
N THR A 6 35.86 21.10 1.36
CA THR A 6 36.14 20.26 0.18
C THR A 6 36.72 18.89 0.55
N GLY A 7 36.86 18.57 1.85
CA GLY A 7 37.40 17.27 2.31
C GLY A 7 36.36 16.16 2.41
N SER A 8 35.06 16.50 2.40
CA SER A 8 33.94 15.51 2.43
C SER A 8 33.68 14.96 1.03
N ILE A 9 33.65 13.64 0.88
CA ILE A 9 33.23 12.98 -0.36
C ILE A 9 31.73 13.15 -0.64
N ALA A 10 30.92 13.58 0.37
CA ALA A 10 29.54 13.95 0.21
C ALA A 10 29.33 15.39 -0.31
N PHE A 11 30.41 16.21 -0.41
CA PHE A 11 30.27 17.61 -0.83
C PHE A 11 29.57 17.75 -2.18
N LYS A 12 28.44 18.48 -2.21
CA LYS A 12 27.59 18.71 -3.39
C LYS A 12 27.05 17.44 -4.06
N LYS A 13 27.04 16.32 -3.36
CA LYS A 13 26.43 15.10 -3.85
C LYS A 13 24.91 15.18 -3.82
N PRO A 14 24.22 14.44 -4.73
CA PRO A 14 22.76 14.36 -4.74
C PRO A 14 22.19 13.86 -3.42
N VAL A 15 21.09 14.49 -2.99
CA VAL A 15 20.36 14.11 -1.78
C VAL A 15 18.92 13.80 -2.14
N HIS A 16 18.46 12.61 -1.77
CA HIS A 16 17.09 12.16 -1.90
C HIS A 16 16.39 12.19 -0.54
N THR A 17 15.13 12.59 -0.51
CA THR A 17 14.30 12.65 0.71
C THR A 17 12.82 12.65 0.36
N PRO A 18 11.96 12.03 1.19
CA PRO A 18 10.51 12.06 0.98
C PRO A 18 9.90 13.44 1.21
N SER A 19 10.55 14.30 1.99
CA SER A 19 10.03 15.65 2.31
C SER A 19 11.14 16.68 2.41
N GLY A 20 10.82 17.98 2.24
CA GLY A 20 11.79 19.05 2.34
C GLY A 20 12.79 19.07 1.18
N LYS A 21 12.42 18.60 -0.01
CA LYS A 21 13.28 18.49 -1.21
C LYS A 21 14.00 19.80 -1.57
N ASN A 22 13.36 20.94 -1.36
CA ASN A 22 13.92 22.26 -1.66
C ASN A 22 15.16 22.60 -0.85
N THR A 23 15.27 22.05 0.35
CA THR A 23 16.37 22.27 1.29
C THR A 23 17.31 21.09 1.41
N ALA A 24 17.04 19.97 0.73
CA ALA A 24 17.83 18.75 0.84
C ALA A 24 19.32 18.95 0.54
N LYS A 25 19.62 19.74 -0.49
CA LYS A 25 21.01 20.07 -0.90
C LYS A 25 21.84 20.78 0.19
N ASN A 26 21.18 21.34 1.20
CA ASN A 26 21.85 22.09 2.25
C ASN A 26 22.70 21.19 3.17
N ILE A 27 22.43 19.89 3.22
CA ILE A 27 23.20 18.96 4.07
C ILE A 27 24.52 18.50 3.46
N THR A 28 24.80 18.87 2.22
CA THR A 28 26.03 18.54 1.50
C THR A 28 26.69 19.80 0.90
N ASP A 29 26.25 20.99 1.30
CA ASP A 29 26.75 22.25 0.74
C ASP A 29 28.04 22.77 1.41
N GLY A 30 28.49 22.10 2.47
CA GLY A 30 29.70 22.44 3.25
C GLY A 30 29.44 23.50 4.31
N SER A 31 28.19 23.87 4.60
CA SER A 31 27.83 24.90 5.55
C SER A 31 26.97 24.37 6.70
N LYS A 32 27.49 24.45 7.92
CA LYS A 32 26.74 24.09 9.14
C LYS A 32 25.62 25.12 9.50
N LYS A 33 25.49 26.23 8.72
CA LYS A 33 24.50 27.28 8.94
C LYS A 33 23.23 27.09 8.10
N THR A 34 23.33 26.38 7.01
CA THR A 34 22.21 25.94 6.19
C THR A 34 21.58 24.69 6.79
N GLN A 35 20.38 24.33 6.36
CA GLN A 35 19.66 23.24 6.99
C GLN A 35 18.69 22.58 6.02
N TRP A 36 18.63 21.27 6.03
CA TRP A 36 17.48 20.55 5.52
C TRP A 36 16.35 20.61 6.52
N THR A 37 15.15 20.86 6.01
CA THR A 37 13.92 20.90 6.81
C THR A 37 12.90 19.96 6.19
N GLY A 38 12.81 18.77 6.74
CA GLY A 38 11.74 17.82 6.43
C GLY A 38 10.41 18.27 7.03
N ALA A 39 9.31 17.81 6.46
CA ALA A 39 7.97 18.24 6.91
C ALA A 39 7.55 17.63 8.26
N TYR A 40 8.14 16.51 8.64
CA TYR A 40 7.75 15.70 9.81
C TYR A 40 8.92 14.81 10.26
N TYR A 41 8.76 14.10 11.37
CA TYR A 41 9.57 12.92 11.72
C TYR A 41 8.63 11.75 12.10
N PRO A 42 9.05 10.47 11.89
CA PRO A 42 10.33 10.08 11.31
C PRO A 42 10.44 10.44 9.83
N SER A 43 11.64 10.81 9.39
CA SER A 43 11.97 11.10 7.99
C SER A 43 13.45 10.88 7.76
N TYR A 44 13.88 10.83 6.49
CA TYR A 44 15.28 10.52 6.17
C TYR A 44 15.81 11.36 5.03
N VAL A 45 17.12 11.34 4.93
CA VAL A 45 17.89 11.83 3.79
C VAL A 45 18.86 10.74 3.34
N ASP A 46 18.95 10.54 2.02
CA ASP A 46 19.93 9.65 1.38
C ASP A 46 20.88 10.48 0.56
N ILE A 47 22.16 10.39 0.87
CA ILE A 47 23.23 11.00 0.07
C ILE A 47 23.74 9.92 -0.88
N ASP A 48 23.60 10.12 -2.20
CA ASP A 48 24.21 9.29 -3.22
C ASP A 48 25.62 9.80 -3.50
N LEU A 49 26.64 9.06 -3.11
CA LEU A 49 28.03 9.38 -3.35
C LEU A 49 28.43 9.24 -4.84
N GLU A 50 27.52 8.70 -5.68
CA GLU A 50 27.68 8.46 -7.13
C GLU A 50 28.76 7.43 -7.50
N ALA A 51 29.51 6.93 -6.51
CA ALA A 51 30.50 5.87 -6.64
C ALA A 51 30.61 5.08 -5.33
N ASN A 52 31.22 3.91 -5.39
CA ASN A 52 31.48 3.10 -4.20
C ASN A 52 32.74 3.59 -3.48
N TYR A 53 32.64 3.79 -2.18
CA TYR A 53 33.74 4.25 -1.32
C TYR A 53 33.91 3.30 -0.13
N ASN A 54 35.14 3.11 0.31
CA ASN A 54 35.49 2.59 1.62
C ASN A 54 35.37 3.75 2.62
N LEU A 55 34.33 3.77 3.41
CA LEU A 55 34.02 4.85 4.33
C LEU A 55 34.92 4.77 5.58
N ASP A 56 35.44 5.90 5.97
CA ASP A 56 36.23 6.06 7.20
C ASP A 56 35.36 6.54 8.35
N GLU A 57 34.61 7.62 8.10
CA GLU A 57 33.84 8.33 9.14
C GLU A 57 32.65 9.05 8.52
N ILE A 58 31.55 9.09 9.27
CA ILE A 58 30.37 9.89 8.96
C ILE A 58 30.13 10.85 10.11
N GLN A 59 30.07 12.16 9.80
CA GLN A 59 29.76 13.22 10.77
C GLN A 59 28.40 13.81 10.48
N VAL A 60 27.53 13.85 11.50
CA VAL A 60 26.16 14.38 11.40
C VAL A 60 26.06 15.63 12.29
N TYR A 61 25.60 16.72 11.68
CA TYR A 61 25.35 17.99 12.36
C TYR A 61 23.85 18.25 12.38
N THR A 62 23.27 18.22 13.60
CA THR A 62 21.89 18.60 13.84
C THR A 62 21.83 19.92 14.63
N PRO A 63 20.66 20.58 14.75
CA PRO A 63 20.54 21.78 15.57
C PRO A 63 21.06 21.55 16.99
N SER A 64 21.81 22.53 17.52
CA SER A 64 22.34 22.49 18.87
C SER A 64 21.29 22.85 19.95
N ALA A 65 20.13 23.37 19.56
CA ALA A 65 19.01 23.58 20.46
C ALA A 65 18.29 22.25 20.68
N GLY A 66 18.21 21.80 21.92
CA GLY A 66 17.64 20.51 22.27
C GLY A 66 18.51 19.32 21.85
N TYR A 67 17.85 18.18 21.57
CA TYR A 67 18.52 16.97 21.12
C TYR A 67 17.81 16.33 19.92
N SER A 68 18.55 15.53 19.17
CA SER A 68 18.03 14.76 18.05
C SER A 68 18.34 13.27 18.25
N GLN A 69 17.36 12.41 17.94
CA GLN A 69 17.54 10.96 17.91
C GLN A 69 17.43 10.48 16.47
N TYR A 70 18.41 9.72 16.01
CA TYR A 70 18.50 9.27 14.63
C TYR A 70 19.37 8.04 14.49
N SER A 71 19.20 7.32 13.38
CA SER A 71 20.05 6.22 12.98
C SER A 71 20.76 6.53 11.67
N VAL A 72 22.01 6.04 11.54
CA VAL A 72 22.83 6.15 10.34
C VAL A 72 22.92 4.78 9.69
N TYR A 73 22.68 4.73 8.39
CA TYR A 73 22.75 3.52 7.58
C TYR A 73 23.64 3.72 6.37
N THR A 74 24.13 2.62 5.83
CA THR A 74 24.91 2.58 4.59
C THR A 74 24.32 1.55 3.64
N SER A 75 24.47 1.79 2.33
CA SER A 75 23.99 0.87 1.30
C SER A 75 24.88 0.93 0.06
N MET A 76 24.99 -0.19 -0.67
CA MET A 76 25.64 -0.27 -1.96
C MET A 76 24.72 0.07 -3.12
N ASP A 77 23.42 -0.16 -2.96
CA ASP A 77 22.44 -0.16 -4.05
C ASP A 77 21.18 0.71 -3.80
N GLY A 78 21.07 1.28 -2.58
CA GLY A 78 19.89 2.07 -2.15
C GLY A 78 18.65 1.24 -1.81
N ARG A 79 18.77 -0.09 -1.73
CA ARG A 79 17.68 -1.02 -1.39
C ARG A 79 17.91 -1.66 -0.05
N ASP A 80 19.05 -2.32 0.09
CA ASP A 80 19.44 -2.98 1.32
C ASP A 80 20.33 -2.03 2.12
N PHE A 81 19.91 -1.73 3.34
CA PHE A 81 20.58 -0.80 4.24
C PHE A 81 21.08 -1.52 5.48
N ASP A 82 22.38 -1.40 5.73
CA ASP A 82 23.01 -1.84 6.98
C ASP A 82 23.05 -0.69 7.98
N LYS A 83 22.56 -0.91 9.19
CA LYS A 83 22.69 0.09 10.27
C LYS A 83 24.15 0.21 10.71
N LEU A 84 24.69 1.41 10.64
CA LEU A 84 26.06 1.73 11.05
C LEU A 84 26.10 2.24 12.49
N ALA A 85 25.21 3.16 12.83
CA ALA A 85 25.20 3.82 14.14
C ALA A 85 23.80 4.27 14.53
N GLU A 86 23.64 4.61 15.81
CA GLU A 86 22.41 5.16 16.38
C GLU A 86 22.74 6.18 17.45
N LYS A 87 22.08 7.34 17.41
CA LYS A 87 22.03 8.32 18.51
C LYS A 87 20.68 8.23 19.18
N SER A 88 20.62 7.61 20.35
CA SER A 88 19.40 7.44 21.16
C SER A 88 19.41 8.24 22.47
N ASP A 89 20.55 8.85 22.81
CA ASP A 89 20.67 9.72 23.98
C ASP A 89 19.91 11.05 23.81
N LYS A 90 19.91 11.86 24.88
CA LYS A 90 19.25 13.17 24.93
C LYS A 90 20.25 14.31 25.04
N GLU A 91 21.46 14.10 24.52
CA GLU A 91 22.46 15.14 24.48
C GLU A 91 22.34 15.96 23.20
N SER A 92 22.60 17.26 23.31
CA SER A 92 22.61 18.16 22.15
C SER A 92 23.81 17.89 21.25
N CYS A 93 23.64 18.16 19.96
CA CYS A 93 24.73 17.99 19.00
C CYS A 93 25.92 18.91 19.32
N PRO A 94 27.13 18.36 19.48
CA PRO A 94 28.33 19.17 19.74
C PRO A 94 28.70 20.03 18.51
N ALA A 95 29.50 21.06 18.72
CA ALA A 95 29.90 22.00 17.65
C ALA A 95 30.70 21.32 16.51
N GLU A 96 31.44 20.27 16.85
CA GLU A 96 32.21 19.41 15.92
C GLU A 96 31.31 18.41 15.16
N GLY A 97 30.05 18.25 15.58
CA GLY A 97 29.13 17.23 15.07
C GLY A 97 29.27 15.89 15.79
N GLU A 98 28.30 15.01 15.61
CA GLU A 98 28.40 13.62 16.06
C GLU A 98 29.19 12.82 15.03
N SER A 99 30.17 12.05 15.47
CA SER A 99 31.12 11.32 14.61
C SER A 99 30.97 9.82 14.78
N TYR A 100 30.87 9.11 13.67
CA TYR A 100 30.69 7.66 13.62
C TYR A 100 31.75 7.02 12.73
N GLU A 101 32.58 6.17 13.31
CA GLU A 101 33.57 5.40 12.56
C GLU A 101 32.88 4.36 11.67
N ALA A 102 33.19 4.35 10.41
CA ALA A 102 32.63 3.41 9.43
C ALA A 102 33.54 2.19 9.15
N ASN A 103 34.77 2.15 9.74
CA ASN A 103 35.65 0.99 9.69
C ASN A 103 35.90 0.44 8.27
N LYS A 104 36.05 1.31 7.29
CA LYS A 104 36.22 0.96 5.87
C LYS A 104 34.99 0.22 5.29
N LYS A 105 33.81 0.36 5.87
CA LYS A 105 32.57 -0.17 5.28
C LYS A 105 32.42 0.39 3.86
N GLU A 106 32.27 -0.52 2.90
CA GLU A 106 32.03 -0.13 1.52
C GLU A 106 30.58 0.29 1.33
N ALA A 107 30.36 1.48 0.75
CA ALA A 107 29.01 1.99 0.46
C ALA A 107 29.02 3.02 -0.66
N ARG A 108 27.86 3.18 -1.31
CA ARG A 108 27.52 4.24 -2.23
C ARG A 108 26.53 5.24 -1.62
N ILE A 109 25.58 4.75 -0.83
CA ILE A 109 24.52 5.56 -0.23
C ILE A 109 24.72 5.65 1.27
N VAL A 110 24.58 6.86 1.81
CA VAL A 110 24.55 7.12 3.26
C VAL A 110 23.17 7.68 3.60
N ARG A 111 22.45 7.00 4.50
CA ARG A 111 21.15 7.44 5.02
C ARG A 111 21.27 7.92 6.45
N VAL A 112 20.69 9.07 6.74
CA VAL A 112 20.39 9.51 8.11
C VAL A 112 18.88 9.52 8.29
N TYR A 113 18.40 8.67 9.17
CA TYR A 113 16.97 8.51 9.49
C TYR A 113 16.68 9.20 10.82
N VAL A 114 16.01 10.34 10.79
CA VAL A 114 15.66 11.14 11.97
C VAL A 114 14.39 10.59 12.58
N GLU A 115 14.49 10.11 13.82
CA GLU A 115 13.39 9.49 14.57
C GLU A 115 12.64 10.49 15.43
N TYR A 116 13.36 11.43 16.05
CA TYR A 116 12.78 12.42 16.96
C TYR A 116 13.68 13.66 17.11
N GLN A 117 13.06 14.82 17.38
CA GLN A 117 13.76 16.07 17.76
C GLN A 117 12.95 16.81 18.84
N SER A 118 13.63 17.21 19.93
CA SER A 118 12.95 17.78 21.10
C SER A 118 12.39 19.18 20.88
N GLU A 119 13.05 20.00 20.06
CA GLU A 119 12.69 21.41 19.86
C GLU A 119 12.04 21.66 18.48
N SER A 120 11.62 20.62 17.80
CA SER A 120 11.01 20.74 16.48
C SER A 120 10.00 19.64 16.24
N SER A 121 8.90 19.95 15.55
CA SER A 121 7.98 18.98 14.97
C SER A 121 8.41 18.52 13.58
N LYS A 122 9.59 18.96 13.12
CA LYS A 122 10.14 18.69 11.78
C LYS A 122 11.49 18.02 11.90
N SER A 123 11.87 17.24 10.92
CA SER A 123 13.22 16.70 10.81
C SER A 123 14.18 17.77 10.32
N LEU A 124 15.26 18.01 11.06
CA LEU A 124 16.23 19.05 10.78
C LEU A 124 17.64 18.45 10.79
N ILE A 125 18.43 18.68 9.73
CA ILE A 125 19.85 18.33 9.64
C ILE A 125 20.58 19.53 9.04
N ASN A 126 21.67 19.96 9.68
CA ASN A 126 22.45 21.09 9.19
C ASN A 126 23.45 20.66 8.12
N GLU A 127 24.23 19.59 8.38
CA GLU A 127 25.26 19.12 7.47
C GLU A 127 25.53 17.64 7.72
N ILE A 128 25.92 16.90 6.68
CA ILE A 128 26.46 15.55 6.78
C ILE A 128 27.78 15.51 6.02
N ARG A 129 28.86 15.16 6.72
CA ARG A 129 30.17 14.95 6.10
C ARG A 129 30.46 13.46 6.05
N VAL A 130 31.01 13.02 4.97
CA VAL A 130 31.46 11.63 4.79
C VAL A 130 32.91 11.64 4.40
N LEU A 131 33.73 10.93 5.12
CA LEU A 131 35.15 10.74 4.84
C LEU A 131 35.37 9.30 4.34
N GLY A 132 36.18 9.14 3.34
CA GLY A 132 36.50 7.84 2.76
C GLY A 132 37.35 7.93 1.52
N THR A 133 37.68 6.77 0.98
CA THR A 133 38.51 6.63 -0.23
C THR A 133 37.76 5.80 -1.27
N PRO A 134 37.91 6.07 -2.58
CA PRO A 134 37.31 5.23 -3.62
C PRO A 134 37.63 3.75 -3.41
N SER A 135 36.60 2.88 -3.48
CA SER A 135 36.81 1.45 -3.30
C SER A 135 37.37 0.76 -4.54
N GLY A 136 37.12 1.35 -5.71
CA GLY A 136 37.44 0.74 -7.00
C GLY A 136 36.41 -0.28 -7.47
N THR A 137 35.42 -0.63 -6.64
CA THR A 137 34.32 -1.49 -7.02
C THR A 137 33.36 -0.74 -7.96
N PRO A 138 33.06 -1.26 -9.15
CA PRO A 138 32.08 -0.63 -10.03
C PRO A 138 30.72 -0.49 -9.37
N VAL A 139 30.04 0.63 -9.65
CA VAL A 139 28.64 0.78 -9.25
C VAL A 139 27.79 -0.25 -10.01
N GLN A 140 27.10 -1.11 -9.27
CA GLN A 140 26.11 -1.99 -9.86
C GLN A 140 24.82 -1.20 -10.07
N GLU A 141 24.33 -1.19 -11.31
CA GLU A 141 22.98 -0.68 -11.56
C GLU A 141 21.98 -1.56 -10.83
N THR A 142 21.14 -0.93 -10.05
CA THR A 142 20.05 -1.63 -9.36
C THR A 142 19.03 -2.08 -10.42
N PRO A 143 18.79 -3.38 -10.61
CA PRO A 143 17.78 -3.83 -11.58
C PRO A 143 16.43 -3.18 -11.28
N ALA A 144 15.74 -2.72 -12.32
CA ALA A 144 14.39 -2.19 -12.14
C ALA A 144 13.46 -3.24 -11.51
N VAL A 145 12.54 -2.79 -10.65
CA VAL A 145 11.49 -3.67 -10.11
C VAL A 145 10.72 -4.28 -11.27
N GLN A 146 10.69 -5.60 -11.36
CA GLN A 146 10.01 -6.33 -12.40
C GLN A 146 8.74 -6.98 -11.82
N VAL A 147 7.60 -6.45 -12.20
CA VAL A 147 6.29 -7.06 -11.95
C VAL A 147 5.66 -7.33 -13.32
N GLU A 148 5.40 -8.59 -13.63
CA GLU A 148 4.75 -8.97 -14.90
C GLU A 148 3.35 -8.36 -15.03
N ASP A 149 2.85 -8.22 -16.25
CA ASP A 149 1.47 -7.82 -16.46
C ASP A 149 0.50 -8.94 -16.07
N PHE A 150 -0.69 -8.56 -15.60
CA PHE A 150 -1.72 -9.56 -15.24
C PHE A 150 -2.03 -10.54 -16.36
N LYS A 151 -2.07 -10.06 -17.61
CA LYS A 151 -2.36 -10.89 -18.80
C LYS A 151 -1.38 -12.06 -18.98
N ASP A 152 -0.13 -11.91 -18.50
CA ASP A 152 0.95 -12.89 -18.61
C ASP A 152 1.10 -13.72 -17.34
N SER A 153 0.35 -13.39 -16.27
CA SER A 153 0.44 -14.04 -14.98
C SER A 153 -0.34 -15.34 -14.90
N LYS A 154 0.07 -16.23 -14.01
CA LYS A 154 -0.65 -17.47 -13.67
C LYS A 154 -2.06 -17.25 -13.10
N TYR A 155 -2.44 -16.01 -12.78
CA TYR A 155 -3.76 -15.64 -12.24
C TYR A 155 -4.77 -15.25 -13.33
N ASN A 156 -4.32 -15.09 -14.56
CA ASN A 156 -5.19 -14.85 -15.73
C ASN A 156 -5.84 -16.16 -16.20
N VAL A 157 -6.77 -16.64 -15.41
CA VAL A 157 -7.48 -17.91 -15.67
C VAL A 157 -8.98 -17.70 -15.67
N THR A 158 -9.69 -18.49 -16.48
CA THR A 158 -11.14 -18.56 -16.43
C THR A 158 -11.57 -19.40 -15.24
N VAL A 159 -12.50 -18.89 -14.44
CA VAL A 159 -13.10 -19.59 -13.30
C VAL A 159 -14.29 -20.41 -13.79
N THR A 160 -14.37 -21.68 -13.39
CA THR A 160 -15.44 -22.61 -13.69
C THR A 160 -16.36 -22.80 -12.48
N ASP A 161 -17.56 -23.32 -12.70
CA ASP A 161 -18.50 -23.72 -11.62
C ASP A 161 -17.84 -24.68 -10.63
N GLN A 162 -17.01 -25.59 -11.12
CA GLN A 162 -16.27 -26.52 -10.27
C GLN A 162 -15.23 -25.81 -9.38
N ASP A 163 -14.58 -24.75 -9.89
CA ASP A 163 -13.68 -23.92 -9.09
C ASP A 163 -14.43 -23.22 -7.98
N THR A 164 -15.62 -22.70 -8.26
CA THR A 164 -16.51 -22.09 -7.26
C THR A 164 -16.90 -23.09 -6.17
N ILE A 165 -17.40 -24.26 -6.56
CA ILE A 165 -17.78 -25.33 -5.61
C ILE A 165 -16.57 -25.76 -4.77
N ASN A 166 -15.40 -25.92 -5.38
CA ASN A 166 -14.18 -26.30 -4.68
C ASN A 166 -13.73 -25.20 -3.69
N GLU A 167 -13.89 -23.92 -4.03
CA GLU A 167 -13.55 -22.81 -3.14
C GLU A 167 -14.47 -22.81 -1.90
N VAL A 168 -15.78 -23.02 -2.07
CA VAL A 168 -16.73 -23.13 -0.95
C VAL A 168 -16.43 -24.37 -0.08
N LYS A 169 -16.09 -25.51 -0.69
CA LYS A 169 -15.62 -26.70 0.05
C LYS A 169 -14.32 -26.42 0.82
N GLY A 170 -13.45 -25.59 0.29
CA GLY A 170 -12.24 -25.13 0.97
C GLY A 170 -12.55 -24.31 2.23
N ILE A 171 -13.62 -23.51 2.25
CA ILE A 171 -14.09 -22.82 3.46
C ILE A 171 -14.44 -23.83 4.57
N ILE A 172 -15.12 -24.94 4.23
CA ILE A 172 -15.41 -26.00 5.20
C ILE A 172 -14.11 -26.53 5.83
N GLU A 173 -13.13 -26.88 5.00
CA GLU A 173 -11.87 -27.45 5.49
C GLU A 173 -11.14 -26.49 6.45
N ARG A 174 -11.09 -25.22 6.10
CA ARG A 174 -10.38 -24.20 6.88
C ARG A 174 -11.07 -23.81 8.16
N ARG A 175 -12.42 -23.73 8.14
CA ARG A 175 -13.17 -23.13 9.24
C ARG A 175 -13.78 -24.17 10.21
N ILE A 176 -14.14 -25.34 9.74
CA ILE A 176 -14.76 -26.38 10.58
C ILE A 176 -14.05 -27.73 10.52
N GLY A 177 -13.15 -27.93 9.57
CA GLY A 177 -12.32 -29.14 9.44
C GLY A 177 -12.69 -30.03 8.27
N ALA A 178 -11.69 -30.69 7.69
CA ALA A 178 -11.82 -31.52 6.49
C ALA A 178 -12.78 -32.71 6.66
N ALA A 179 -12.96 -33.22 7.88
CA ALA A 179 -13.86 -34.33 8.21
C ALA A 179 -15.33 -34.05 7.89
N TYR A 180 -15.71 -32.79 7.86
CA TYR A 180 -17.10 -32.37 7.60
C TYR A 180 -17.41 -32.09 6.14
N LYS A 181 -16.42 -32.15 5.25
CA LYS A 181 -16.57 -31.83 3.83
C LYS A 181 -17.64 -32.70 3.16
N ASP A 182 -17.69 -33.97 3.51
CA ASP A 182 -18.64 -34.92 2.94
C ASP A 182 -20.07 -34.80 3.46
N TRP A 183 -20.30 -33.96 4.46
CA TRP A 183 -21.64 -33.63 4.92
C TRP A 183 -22.44 -32.80 3.93
N PHE A 184 -21.75 -32.12 3.00
CA PHE A 184 -22.33 -31.10 2.13
C PHE A 184 -22.20 -31.48 0.65
N THR A 185 -23.23 -31.11 -0.09
CA THR A 185 -23.24 -31.06 -1.55
C THR A 185 -23.67 -29.68 -2.00
N PHE A 186 -23.09 -29.20 -3.13
CA PHE A 186 -23.34 -27.87 -3.65
C PHE A 186 -23.79 -27.93 -5.11
N GLU A 187 -24.71 -27.03 -5.47
CA GLU A 187 -25.24 -26.89 -6.83
C GLU A 187 -25.27 -25.38 -7.18
N LEU A 188 -24.73 -25.02 -8.33
CA LEU A 188 -24.91 -23.71 -8.92
C LEU A 188 -26.08 -23.73 -9.90
N ALA A 189 -26.98 -22.75 -9.77
CA ALA A 189 -28.10 -22.57 -10.68
C ALA A 189 -28.52 -21.09 -10.72
N ASP A 190 -28.85 -20.61 -11.90
CA ASP A 190 -29.28 -19.23 -12.11
C ASP A 190 -30.48 -18.85 -11.25
N ALA A 191 -30.52 -17.59 -10.80
CA ALA A 191 -31.65 -17.04 -10.09
C ALA A 191 -32.79 -16.68 -11.06
N GLU A 192 -34.01 -17.09 -10.76
CA GLU A 192 -35.18 -16.81 -11.61
C GLU A 192 -35.51 -15.31 -11.70
N ASN A 193 -35.27 -14.57 -10.63
CA ASN A 193 -35.56 -13.13 -10.53
C ASN A 193 -34.33 -12.23 -10.56
N GLY A 194 -33.13 -12.82 -10.74
CA GLY A 194 -31.85 -12.09 -10.76
C GLY A 194 -31.30 -11.68 -9.40
N TYR A 195 -31.93 -12.10 -8.29
CA TYR A 195 -31.44 -11.87 -6.93
C TYR A 195 -30.53 -12.99 -6.44
N ASP A 196 -29.56 -12.65 -5.59
CA ASP A 196 -28.78 -13.67 -4.92
C ASP A 196 -29.63 -14.49 -3.95
N TYR A 197 -29.55 -15.82 -4.07
CA TYR A 197 -30.35 -16.74 -3.26
C TYR A 197 -29.59 -17.99 -2.88
N TYR A 198 -30.07 -18.68 -1.88
CA TYR A 198 -29.73 -20.09 -1.64
C TYR A 198 -30.98 -20.88 -1.20
N ASP A 199 -30.97 -22.17 -1.57
CA ASP A 199 -31.86 -23.22 -1.06
C ASP A 199 -31.04 -24.18 -0.23
N LEU A 200 -31.47 -24.42 0.99
CA LEU A 200 -30.90 -25.39 1.92
C LEU A 200 -31.87 -26.53 2.15
N SER A 201 -31.48 -27.74 1.86
CA SER A 201 -32.26 -28.95 2.01
C SER A 201 -31.43 -30.15 2.42
N GLN A 202 -32.05 -31.28 2.64
CA GLN A 202 -31.36 -32.55 2.87
C GLN A 202 -31.65 -33.53 1.73
N SER A 203 -30.62 -34.11 1.15
CA SER A 203 -30.74 -35.12 0.08
C SER A 203 -29.68 -36.19 0.25
N ASN A 204 -30.11 -37.45 0.10
CA ASN A 204 -29.20 -38.64 0.18
C ASN A 204 -28.31 -38.66 1.47
N GLY A 205 -28.88 -38.23 2.60
CA GLY A 205 -28.19 -38.20 3.88
C GLY A 205 -27.18 -37.06 4.03
N LYS A 206 -27.08 -36.11 3.07
CA LYS A 206 -26.22 -34.96 3.09
C LYS A 206 -27.02 -33.66 3.09
N ILE A 207 -26.42 -32.60 3.55
CA ILE A 207 -26.93 -31.24 3.40
C ILE A 207 -26.67 -30.78 1.98
N HIS A 208 -27.71 -30.38 1.28
CA HIS A 208 -27.64 -29.88 -0.08
C HIS A 208 -27.90 -28.36 -0.10
N ILE A 209 -26.93 -27.62 -0.65
CA ILE A 209 -27.00 -26.17 -0.77
C ILE A 209 -26.94 -25.81 -2.25
N LYS A 210 -27.99 -25.16 -2.75
CA LYS A 210 -28.11 -24.64 -4.09
C LYS A 210 -28.11 -23.12 -4.04
N GLY A 211 -27.45 -22.46 -4.99
CA GLY A 211 -27.40 -20.99 -5.06
C GLY A 211 -26.84 -20.51 -6.39
N ASN A 212 -26.87 -19.22 -6.65
CA ASN A 212 -26.48 -18.68 -7.95
C ASN A 212 -25.00 -18.26 -8.05
N ASN A 213 -24.28 -18.23 -6.94
CA ASN A 213 -22.83 -17.94 -6.90
C ASN A 213 -22.18 -18.49 -5.63
N GLY A 214 -20.87 -18.39 -5.52
CA GLY A 214 -20.12 -18.92 -4.38
C GLY A 214 -20.45 -18.22 -3.05
N VAL A 215 -20.74 -16.91 -3.07
CA VAL A 215 -21.18 -16.18 -1.87
C VAL A 215 -22.52 -16.72 -1.39
N SER A 216 -23.47 -16.97 -2.29
CA SER A 216 -24.79 -17.56 -1.97
C SER A 216 -24.63 -18.95 -1.34
N LEU A 217 -23.78 -19.81 -1.93
CA LEU A 217 -23.48 -21.13 -1.37
C LEU A 217 -22.82 -21.05 0.02
N ALA A 218 -21.86 -20.14 0.20
CA ALA A 218 -21.19 -19.93 1.49
C ALA A 218 -22.15 -19.38 2.55
N THR A 219 -23.05 -18.47 2.16
CA THR A 219 -24.09 -17.93 3.07
C THR A 219 -25.05 -19.01 3.51
N GLY A 220 -25.47 -19.90 2.59
CA GLY A 220 -26.29 -21.07 2.91
C GLY A 220 -25.58 -22.04 3.85
N LEU A 221 -24.27 -22.26 3.65
CA LEU A 221 -23.43 -23.05 4.57
C LEU A 221 -23.43 -22.41 5.96
N ASN A 222 -23.15 -21.10 6.07
CA ASN A 222 -23.15 -20.39 7.35
C ASN A 222 -24.51 -20.44 8.05
N TYR A 223 -25.61 -20.35 7.28
CA TYR A 223 -26.94 -20.48 7.83
C TYR A 223 -27.15 -21.84 8.50
N TYR A 224 -26.75 -22.94 7.85
CA TYR A 224 -26.81 -24.28 8.44
C TYR A 224 -25.93 -24.39 9.69
N LEU A 225 -24.67 -23.94 9.62
CA LEU A 225 -23.76 -23.97 10.75
C LEU A 225 -24.31 -23.19 11.95
N LYS A 226 -24.83 -22.00 11.72
CA LYS A 226 -25.32 -21.11 12.78
C LYS A 226 -26.63 -21.56 13.40
N TYR A 227 -27.62 -21.92 12.58
CA TYR A 227 -28.99 -22.14 13.05
C TYR A 227 -29.35 -23.61 13.30
N PHE A 228 -28.59 -24.54 12.74
CA PHE A 228 -28.80 -25.97 12.99
C PHE A 228 -27.66 -26.57 13.86
N CYS A 229 -26.42 -26.18 13.66
CA CYS A 229 -25.31 -26.74 14.40
C CYS A 229 -24.87 -25.91 15.62
N ASN A 230 -25.39 -24.69 15.82
CA ASN A 230 -24.97 -23.72 16.84
C ASN A 230 -23.45 -23.37 16.75
N VAL A 231 -22.91 -23.40 15.55
CA VAL A 231 -21.53 -23.00 15.24
C VAL A 231 -21.51 -21.53 14.86
N ASN A 232 -20.58 -20.78 15.43
CA ASN A 232 -20.36 -19.38 15.09
C ASN A 232 -18.94 -19.17 14.55
N ILE A 233 -18.86 -18.61 13.34
CA ILE A 233 -17.60 -18.24 12.68
C ILE A 233 -17.53 -16.71 12.67
N SER A 234 -16.48 -16.14 13.26
CA SER A 234 -16.29 -14.70 13.37
C SER A 234 -14.88 -14.25 13.02
N GLN A 235 -14.70 -12.94 12.82
CA GLN A 235 -13.39 -12.32 12.56
C GLN A 235 -12.42 -12.46 13.74
N VAL A 236 -12.95 -12.53 14.97
CA VAL A 236 -12.13 -12.50 16.20
C VAL A 236 -11.99 -13.85 16.90
N GLY A 237 -12.56 -14.88 16.30
CA GLY A 237 -12.45 -16.26 16.81
C GLY A 237 -13.70 -17.09 16.50
N ASP A 238 -13.45 -18.34 16.15
CA ASP A 238 -14.49 -19.29 15.79
C ASP A 238 -14.90 -20.12 17.02
N GLN A 239 -16.22 -20.32 17.16
CA GLN A 239 -16.79 -21.26 18.13
C GLN A 239 -17.31 -22.46 17.36
N VAL A 240 -16.43 -23.43 17.12
CA VAL A 240 -16.73 -24.63 16.33
C VAL A 240 -16.84 -25.84 17.27
N SER A 241 -18.09 -26.23 17.53
CA SER A 241 -18.41 -27.49 18.18
C SER A 241 -19.44 -28.20 17.32
N MET A 242 -18.97 -28.95 16.34
CA MET A 242 -19.83 -29.65 15.40
C MET A 242 -20.60 -30.77 16.12
N PRO A 243 -21.90 -31.00 15.76
CA PRO A 243 -22.65 -32.14 16.27
C PRO A 243 -22.04 -33.47 15.81
N GLU A 244 -22.33 -34.56 16.53
CA GLU A 244 -21.82 -35.91 16.21
C GLU A 244 -22.34 -36.43 14.85
N SER A 245 -23.48 -35.95 14.42
CA SER A 245 -24.12 -36.34 13.15
C SER A 245 -24.82 -35.14 12.50
N ILE A 246 -25.10 -35.27 11.22
CA ILE A 246 -25.85 -34.26 10.44
C ILE A 246 -27.20 -33.95 11.14
N VAL A 247 -27.43 -32.66 11.45
CA VAL A 247 -28.71 -32.20 11.96
C VAL A 247 -29.69 -32.09 10.80
N PRO A 248 -30.86 -32.76 10.86
CA PRO A 248 -31.78 -32.78 9.74
C PRO A 248 -32.36 -31.41 9.37
N VAL A 249 -32.56 -31.21 8.07
CA VAL A 249 -33.28 -30.06 7.54
C VAL A 249 -34.62 -30.57 6.97
N GLU A 250 -35.75 -30.15 7.58
CA GLU A 250 -37.08 -30.50 7.10
C GLU A 250 -37.49 -29.58 5.94
N GLY A 251 -37.80 -30.19 4.79
CA GLY A 251 -38.18 -29.45 3.58
C GLY A 251 -37.01 -28.66 2.99
N THR A 252 -37.31 -27.48 2.45
CA THR A 252 -36.35 -26.56 1.86
C THR A 252 -36.42 -25.20 2.57
N VAL A 253 -35.29 -24.73 3.04
CA VAL A 253 -35.14 -23.34 3.54
C VAL A 253 -34.64 -22.48 2.37
N HIS A 254 -35.54 -21.66 1.83
CA HIS A 254 -35.24 -20.69 0.79
C HIS A 254 -34.92 -19.32 1.40
N LYS A 255 -33.86 -18.69 0.99
CA LYS A 255 -33.48 -17.29 1.31
C LYS A 255 -32.96 -16.57 0.08
N GLU A 256 -33.41 -15.34 -0.08
CA GLU A 256 -32.92 -14.44 -1.12
C GLU A 256 -32.68 -13.04 -0.58
N THR A 257 -31.94 -12.22 -1.32
CA THR A 257 -31.70 -10.81 -0.98
C THR A 257 -31.94 -9.92 -2.19
N THR A 258 -32.69 -8.83 -1.99
CA THR A 258 -32.92 -7.81 -3.01
C THR A 258 -31.80 -6.76 -3.09
N PHE A 259 -30.78 -6.87 -2.24
CA PHE A 259 -29.62 -5.98 -2.26
C PHE A 259 -28.53 -6.54 -3.20
N PRO A 260 -28.35 -5.97 -4.39
CA PRO A 260 -27.36 -6.47 -5.36
C PRO A 260 -25.92 -6.21 -4.91
N VAL A 261 -25.70 -5.16 -4.11
CA VAL A 261 -24.39 -4.78 -3.59
C VAL A 261 -24.37 -4.86 -2.08
N ARG A 262 -23.53 -5.72 -1.55
CA ARG A 262 -23.30 -5.89 -0.11
C ARG A 262 -21.81 -5.64 0.13
N TYR A 263 -21.50 -4.36 0.31
CA TYR A 263 -20.15 -3.79 0.32
C TYR A 263 -19.51 -3.83 1.70
N SER A 264 -18.21 -4.12 1.72
CA SER A 264 -17.41 -4.08 2.95
C SER A 264 -16.13 -3.28 2.76
N TYR A 265 -15.78 -2.58 3.83
CA TYR A 265 -14.59 -1.79 4.10
C TYR A 265 -14.56 -0.40 3.49
N ASN A 266 -13.66 0.39 4.04
CA ASN A 266 -13.24 1.70 3.56
C ASN A 266 -11.71 1.78 3.60
N TYR A 267 -11.12 2.86 3.09
CA TYR A 267 -9.67 3.03 3.07
C TYR A 267 -9.04 2.96 4.47
N CYS A 268 -9.69 3.52 5.49
CA CYS A 268 -9.15 3.53 6.86
C CYS A 268 -8.95 2.11 7.40
N THR A 269 -9.87 1.18 7.12
CA THR A 269 -9.76 -0.22 7.56
C THR A 269 -8.48 -0.86 7.04
N LEU A 270 -8.06 -0.56 5.80
CA LEU A 270 -6.82 -1.04 5.23
C LEU A 270 -5.61 -0.70 6.11
N SER A 271 -5.47 0.58 6.49
CA SER A 271 -4.31 1.04 7.28
C SER A 271 -4.40 0.70 8.76
N TYR A 272 -5.59 0.73 9.37
CA TYR A 272 -5.75 0.43 10.79
C TYR A 272 -5.65 -1.07 11.12
N SER A 273 -6.06 -1.96 10.21
CA SER A 273 -6.14 -3.40 10.49
C SER A 273 -5.36 -4.26 9.52
N MET A 274 -5.29 -3.91 8.22
CA MET A 274 -4.89 -4.81 7.14
C MET A 274 -3.53 -4.47 6.50
N ALA A 275 -2.83 -3.44 6.99
CA ALA A 275 -1.63 -2.88 6.35
C ALA A 275 -0.54 -3.94 6.06
N PHE A 276 -0.40 -4.92 6.95
CA PHE A 276 0.63 -5.96 6.89
C PHE A 276 0.04 -7.37 6.73
N TRP A 277 -1.24 -7.49 6.43
CA TRP A 277 -1.86 -8.79 6.22
C TRP A 277 -1.19 -9.55 5.06
N GLY A 278 -0.92 -10.82 5.30
CA GLY A 278 -0.44 -11.78 4.32
C GLY A 278 -1.60 -12.62 3.76
N GLU A 279 -1.22 -13.75 3.16
CA GLU A 279 -2.18 -14.65 2.50
C GLU A 279 -3.16 -15.29 3.50
N GLU A 280 -2.70 -15.62 4.71
CA GLU A 280 -3.51 -16.31 5.71
C GLU A 280 -4.62 -15.39 6.25
N GLU A 281 -4.27 -14.16 6.63
CA GLU A 281 -5.24 -13.20 7.15
C GLU A 281 -6.29 -12.84 6.09
N TRP A 282 -5.85 -12.54 4.87
CA TRP A 282 -6.76 -12.26 3.77
C TRP A 282 -7.66 -13.45 3.43
N ARG A 283 -7.13 -14.67 3.44
CA ARG A 283 -7.90 -15.89 3.21
C ARG A 283 -9.00 -16.04 4.25
N ASN A 284 -8.66 -15.90 5.52
CA ASN A 284 -9.61 -15.98 6.62
C ASN A 284 -10.71 -14.92 6.52
N GLU A 285 -10.32 -13.71 6.13
CA GLU A 285 -11.26 -12.61 5.96
C GLU A 285 -12.23 -12.83 4.80
N LEU A 286 -11.72 -13.25 3.65
CA LEU A 286 -12.56 -13.55 2.48
C LEU A 286 -13.54 -14.71 2.74
N ASP A 287 -13.11 -15.73 3.48
CA ASP A 287 -14.00 -16.81 3.94
C ASP A 287 -15.13 -16.26 4.81
N TRP A 288 -14.81 -15.39 5.78
CA TRP A 288 -15.80 -14.80 6.67
C TRP A 288 -16.75 -13.87 5.91
N LEU A 289 -16.25 -13.07 4.99
CA LEU A 289 -17.09 -12.19 4.15
C LEU A 289 -18.06 -13.00 3.30
N ALA A 290 -17.61 -14.09 2.66
CA ALA A 290 -18.47 -14.98 1.87
C ALA A 290 -19.55 -15.64 2.73
N LEU A 291 -19.18 -16.14 3.90
CA LEU A 291 -20.11 -16.74 4.86
C LEU A 291 -21.20 -15.76 5.33
N ASN A 292 -20.89 -14.45 5.33
CA ASN A 292 -21.83 -13.39 5.74
C ASN A 292 -22.48 -12.64 4.55
N GLY A 293 -22.36 -13.16 3.34
CA GLY A 293 -23.10 -12.66 2.19
C GLY A 293 -22.53 -11.39 1.54
N VAL A 294 -21.30 -10.97 1.90
CA VAL A 294 -20.63 -9.84 1.28
C VAL A 294 -20.14 -10.23 -0.11
N ASN A 295 -20.46 -9.43 -1.13
CA ASN A 295 -20.11 -9.70 -2.51
C ASN A 295 -19.28 -8.59 -3.18
N VAL A 296 -19.04 -7.47 -2.49
CA VAL A 296 -18.24 -6.34 -2.99
C VAL A 296 -17.28 -5.91 -1.88
N VAL A 297 -15.98 -5.90 -2.16
CA VAL A 297 -14.93 -5.72 -1.15
C VAL A 297 -13.92 -4.68 -1.59
N LEU A 298 -13.65 -3.66 -0.76
CA LEU A 298 -12.53 -2.75 -1.03
C LEU A 298 -11.22 -3.51 -0.85
N ASP A 299 -10.49 -3.67 -1.95
CA ASP A 299 -9.15 -4.25 -1.97
C ASP A 299 -8.16 -3.28 -2.62
N ALA A 300 -7.42 -2.57 -1.80
CA ALA A 300 -6.34 -1.69 -2.25
C ALA A 300 -4.96 -2.35 -2.16
N THR A 301 -4.89 -3.68 -1.99
CA THR A 301 -3.62 -4.43 -2.01
C THR A 301 -2.95 -4.27 -3.37
N ALA A 302 -1.66 -3.94 -3.38
CA ALA A 302 -0.86 -3.63 -4.57
C ALA A 302 -1.23 -2.32 -5.31
N GLN A 303 -2.03 -1.45 -4.71
CA GLN A 303 -2.30 -0.13 -5.30
C GLN A 303 -1.02 0.71 -5.43
N GLU A 304 -0.02 0.47 -4.57
CA GLU A 304 1.31 1.07 -4.67
C GLU A 304 2.04 0.68 -5.96
N GLU A 305 1.83 -0.51 -6.51
CA GLU A 305 2.39 -0.92 -7.81
C GLU A 305 1.72 -0.16 -8.97
N VAL A 306 0.42 0.10 -8.87
CA VAL A 306 -0.27 0.98 -9.83
C VAL A 306 0.33 2.38 -9.80
N TRP A 307 0.54 2.96 -8.62
CA TRP A 307 1.20 4.26 -8.46
C TRP A 307 2.65 4.24 -8.96
N ARG A 308 3.39 3.16 -8.70
CA ARG A 308 4.76 3.02 -9.21
C ARG A 308 4.80 3.08 -10.73
N ARG A 309 3.97 2.28 -11.42
CA ARG A 309 3.89 2.27 -12.88
C ARG A 309 3.42 3.62 -13.42
N PHE A 310 2.36 4.16 -12.85
CA PHE A 310 1.79 5.44 -13.26
C PHE A 310 2.82 6.59 -13.19
N LEU A 311 3.53 6.72 -12.09
CA LEU A 311 4.54 7.77 -11.92
C LEU A 311 5.77 7.53 -12.82
N THR A 312 6.18 6.28 -13.03
CA THR A 312 7.27 5.94 -13.96
C THR A 312 6.92 6.37 -15.39
N GLU A 313 5.70 6.12 -15.87
CA GLU A 313 5.22 6.57 -17.18
C GLU A 313 5.17 8.11 -17.29
N LEU A 314 5.02 8.82 -16.17
CA LEU A 314 5.09 10.28 -16.11
C LEU A 314 6.53 10.82 -16.01
N GLY A 315 7.54 9.95 -16.07
CA GLY A 315 8.96 10.33 -16.08
C GLY A 315 9.58 10.51 -14.71
N TYR A 316 8.96 9.99 -13.64
CA TYR A 316 9.60 9.93 -12.32
C TYR A 316 10.60 8.77 -12.24
N THR A 317 11.75 9.03 -11.63
CA THR A 317 12.75 7.99 -11.35
C THR A 317 12.24 7.04 -10.27
N HIS A 318 12.85 5.86 -10.17
CA HIS A 318 12.50 4.88 -9.15
C HIS A 318 12.56 5.46 -7.73
N GLN A 319 13.60 6.24 -7.42
CA GLN A 319 13.72 6.88 -6.10
C GLN A 319 12.62 7.93 -5.86
N GLU A 320 12.31 8.78 -6.84
CA GLU A 320 11.23 9.76 -6.72
C GLU A 320 9.86 9.08 -6.50
N VAL A 321 9.63 7.93 -7.14
CA VAL A 321 8.43 7.11 -6.92
C VAL A 321 8.40 6.60 -5.47
N LYS A 322 9.48 6.03 -4.97
CA LYS A 322 9.59 5.56 -3.57
C LYS A 322 9.40 6.69 -2.57
N ASP A 323 9.91 7.88 -2.87
CA ASP A 323 9.72 9.08 -2.03
C ASP A 323 8.26 9.57 -2.00
N PHE A 324 7.48 9.28 -3.02
CA PHE A 324 6.06 9.65 -3.08
C PHE A 324 5.17 8.63 -2.37
N ILE A 325 5.46 7.34 -2.48
CA ILE A 325 4.65 6.27 -1.91
C ILE A 325 4.83 6.25 -0.38
N ALA A 326 3.72 6.31 0.34
CA ALA A 326 3.71 6.22 1.80
C ALA A 326 4.02 4.79 2.28
N GLY A 327 4.33 4.63 3.55
CA GLY A 327 4.43 3.32 4.19
C GLY A 327 3.06 2.64 4.35
N PRO A 328 3.01 1.30 4.50
CA PRO A 328 1.76 0.52 4.45
C PRO A 328 0.69 0.97 5.46
N ALA A 329 1.09 1.32 6.67
CA ALA A 329 0.17 1.81 7.71
C ALA A 329 -0.47 3.18 7.38
N TYR A 330 -0.03 3.85 6.30
CA TYR A 330 -0.49 5.18 5.92
C TYR A 330 -1.13 5.24 4.53
N TYR A 331 -1.27 4.11 3.85
CA TYR A 331 -1.84 4.04 2.49
C TYR A 331 -3.25 4.64 2.39
N ALA A 332 -4.10 4.46 3.41
CA ALA A 332 -5.44 5.03 3.43
C ALA A 332 -5.42 6.54 3.16
N TRP A 333 -4.62 7.26 3.93
CA TRP A 333 -4.52 8.72 3.80
C TRP A 333 -3.77 9.15 2.54
N ALA A 334 -2.81 8.36 2.07
CA ALA A 334 -2.15 8.61 0.79
C ALA A 334 -3.15 8.47 -0.37
N TYR A 335 -3.98 7.43 -0.38
CA TYR A 335 -4.99 7.21 -1.44
C TYR A 335 -6.15 8.20 -1.38
N MET A 336 -6.41 8.80 -0.22
CA MET A 336 -7.35 9.92 -0.04
C MET A 336 -6.72 11.30 -0.26
N ALA A 337 -5.49 11.37 -0.80
CA ALA A 337 -4.75 12.60 -1.09
C ALA A 337 -4.48 13.50 0.11
N ASN A 338 -4.32 12.94 1.31
CA ASN A 338 -3.99 13.69 2.52
C ASN A 338 -2.48 13.91 2.70
N LEU A 339 -1.67 12.93 2.29
CA LEU A 339 -0.22 12.93 2.46
C LEU A 339 0.47 12.11 1.35
N SER A 340 1.80 12.21 1.28
CA SER A 340 2.66 11.35 0.46
C SER A 340 3.98 11.08 1.19
N GLY A 341 4.63 9.95 0.92
CA GLY A 341 5.97 9.62 1.39
C GLY A 341 6.11 9.27 2.88
N TYR A 342 5.08 9.51 3.69
CA TYR A 342 5.16 9.30 5.13
C TYR A 342 5.21 7.81 5.50
N GLY A 343 6.12 7.45 6.42
CA GLY A 343 6.32 6.06 6.84
C GLY A 343 6.95 5.14 5.79
N GLY A 344 7.39 5.69 4.66
CA GLY A 344 8.15 4.99 3.64
C GLY A 344 9.67 5.19 3.81
N PRO A 345 10.47 4.76 2.82
CA PRO A 345 10.06 4.00 1.63
C PRO A 345 9.80 2.52 1.93
N VAL A 346 9.02 1.88 1.07
CA VAL A 346 8.89 0.41 1.10
C VAL A 346 10.10 -0.23 0.38
N HIS A 347 10.43 -1.47 0.78
CA HIS A 347 11.44 -2.25 0.07
C HIS A 347 10.92 -2.65 -1.33
N ASP A 348 11.83 -2.86 -2.28
CA ASP A 348 11.44 -3.17 -3.66
C ASP A 348 10.67 -4.49 -3.81
N THR A 349 10.97 -5.50 -2.99
CA THR A 349 10.22 -6.76 -2.97
C THR A 349 8.75 -6.56 -2.58
N TRP A 350 8.43 -5.49 -1.85
CA TRP A 350 7.05 -5.17 -1.47
C TRP A 350 6.13 -5.04 -2.68
N PHE A 351 6.60 -4.42 -3.76
CA PHE A 351 5.79 -4.28 -4.99
C PHE A 351 5.46 -5.64 -5.62
N THR A 352 6.42 -6.54 -5.67
CA THR A 352 6.20 -7.89 -6.23
C THR A 352 5.35 -8.76 -5.33
N GLU A 353 5.64 -8.79 -4.03
CA GLU A 353 4.93 -9.61 -3.04
C GLU A 353 3.47 -9.16 -2.86
N ARG A 354 3.24 -7.84 -2.81
CA ARG A 354 1.87 -7.31 -2.70
C ARG A 354 1.06 -7.51 -3.97
N THR A 355 1.68 -7.44 -5.14
CA THR A 355 0.99 -7.75 -6.41
C THR A 355 0.61 -9.22 -6.49
N GLU A 356 1.48 -10.12 -6.08
CA GLU A 356 1.18 -11.56 -5.99
C GLU A 356 0.00 -11.81 -5.04
N LEU A 357 0.01 -11.20 -3.85
CA LEU A 357 -1.07 -11.30 -2.87
C LEU A 357 -2.40 -10.77 -3.42
N ALA A 358 -2.39 -9.58 -4.03
CA ALA A 358 -3.60 -8.98 -4.62
C ALA A 358 -4.22 -9.89 -5.68
N ARG A 359 -3.41 -10.47 -6.55
CA ARG A 359 -3.87 -11.40 -7.59
C ARG A 359 -4.44 -12.69 -7.02
N LYS A 360 -3.86 -13.20 -5.92
CA LYS A 360 -4.42 -14.33 -5.16
C LYS A 360 -5.79 -13.97 -4.58
N ASN A 361 -5.88 -12.83 -3.90
CA ASN A 361 -7.14 -12.36 -3.33
C ASN A 361 -8.23 -12.23 -4.38
N GLN A 362 -7.92 -11.59 -5.51
CA GLN A 362 -8.88 -11.41 -6.61
C GLN A 362 -9.26 -12.72 -7.30
N LEU A 363 -8.37 -13.70 -7.37
CA LEU A 363 -8.74 -15.04 -7.84
C LEU A 363 -9.74 -15.72 -6.90
N ILE A 364 -9.54 -15.60 -5.59
CA ILE A 364 -10.50 -16.12 -4.59
C ILE A 364 -11.84 -15.40 -4.75
N MET A 365 -11.82 -14.06 -4.85
CA MET A 365 -13.03 -13.26 -5.05
C MET A 365 -13.77 -13.71 -6.31
N ARG A 366 -13.09 -13.87 -7.45
CA ARG A 366 -13.71 -14.36 -8.69
C ARG A 366 -14.32 -15.74 -8.54
N LYS A 367 -13.65 -16.68 -7.85
CA LYS A 367 -14.19 -18.01 -7.56
C LYS A 367 -15.45 -17.97 -6.68
N LEU A 368 -15.54 -17.02 -5.76
CA LEU A 368 -16.70 -16.85 -4.90
C LEU A 368 -17.81 -15.99 -5.52
N GLY A 369 -17.54 -15.33 -6.66
CA GLY A 369 -18.49 -14.38 -7.26
C GLY A 369 -18.47 -13.01 -6.58
N MET A 370 -17.39 -12.68 -5.87
CA MET A 370 -17.15 -11.36 -5.30
C MET A 370 -16.51 -10.41 -6.31
N GLN A 371 -16.73 -9.11 -6.13
CA GLN A 371 -16.14 -8.04 -6.93
C GLN A 371 -15.19 -7.21 -6.07
N PRO A 372 -13.95 -6.94 -6.51
CA PRO A 372 -13.09 -5.97 -5.85
C PRO A 372 -13.55 -4.55 -6.17
N VAL A 373 -13.39 -3.65 -5.20
CA VAL A 373 -13.45 -2.20 -5.40
C VAL A 373 -12.03 -1.70 -5.39
N LEU A 374 -11.58 -1.11 -6.49
CA LEU A 374 -10.24 -0.56 -6.63
C LEU A 374 -10.24 0.95 -6.42
N GLN A 375 -9.06 1.54 -6.25
CA GLN A 375 -8.93 2.99 -6.21
C GLN A 375 -9.29 3.59 -7.56
N GLY A 376 -10.25 4.52 -7.59
CA GLY A 376 -10.53 5.37 -8.74
C GLY A 376 -9.56 6.55 -8.80
N TYR A 377 -9.27 7.03 -10.01
CA TYR A 377 -8.39 8.18 -10.19
C TYR A 377 -9.13 9.49 -9.91
N SER A 378 -8.71 10.20 -8.88
CA SER A 378 -9.32 11.48 -8.46
C SER A 378 -8.58 12.72 -8.97
N GLY A 379 -7.47 12.54 -9.69
CA GLY A 379 -6.62 13.65 -10.17
C GLY A 379 -5.40 13.92 -9.29
N MET A 380 -5.12 13.07 -8.29
CA MET A 380 -3.95 13.21 -7.43
C MET A 380 -2.65 13.08 -8.23
N VAL A 381 -1.71 13.99 -7.97
CA VAL A 381 -0.37 14.00 -8.57
C VAL A 381 0.66 14.55 -7.57
N PRO A 382 1.95 14.23 -7.71
CA PRO A 382 3.00 14.87 -6.91
C PRO A 382 2.99 16.40 -7.04
N VAL A 383 3.43 17.08 -5.99
CA VAL A 383 3.45 18.56 -5.95
C VAL A 383 4.32 19.20 -7.02
N ASP A 384 5.27 18.46 -7.54
CA ASP A 384 6.27 18.88 -8.54
C ASP A 384 5.97 18.36 -9.95
N ILE A 385 4.77 17.82 -10.20
CA ILE A 385 4.37 17.27 -11.52
C ILE A 385 4.64 18.24 -12.68
N THR A 386 4.50 19.55 -12.46
CA THR A 386 4.77 20.56 -13.49
C THR A 386 6.23 20.62 -13.94
N SER A 387 7.15 20.04 -13.17
CA SER A 387 8.55 19.86 -13.59
C SER A 387 8.73 18.71 -14.59
N LYS A 388 7.84 17.73 -14.56
CA LYS A 388 7.80 16.58 -15.49
C LYS A 388 6.90 16.82 -16.69
N ASP A 389 5.74 17.46 -16.46
CA ASP A 389 4.78 17.86 -17.50
C ASP A 389 4.35 19.30 -17.25
N SER A 390 4.96 20.25 -17.98
CA SER A 390 4.65 21.69 -17.85
C SER A 390 3.24 22.06 -18.30
N SER A 391 2.52 21.15 -18.98
CA SER A 391 1.14 21.33 -19.39
C SER A 391 0.12 20.91 -18.32
N ALA A 392 0.57 20.30 -17.21
CA ALA A 392 -0.30 19.85 -16.14
C ALA A 392 -0.94 21.04 -15.40
N GLU A 393 -2.26 21.10 -15.43
CA GLU A 393 -3.04 22.12 -14.74
C GLU A 393 -3.38 21.64 -13.32
N VAL A 394 -2.63 22.14 -12.33
CA VAL A 394 -2.71 21.68 -10.94
C VAL A 394 -3.39 22.68 -10.01
N ILE A 395 -4.05 22.16 -9.00
CA ILE A 395 -4.59 22.88 -7.85
C ILE A 395 -3.78 22.43 -6.63
N LYS A 396 -3.03 23.35 -6.02
CA LYS A 396 -2.29 23.09 -4.79
C LYS A 396 -3.26 22.89 -3.64
N GLN A 397 -3.07 21.81 -2.87
CA GLN A 397 -4.01 21.39 -1.83
C GLN A 397 -3.72 21.91 -0.43
N GLY A 398 -2.56 22.51 -0.19
CA GLY A 398 -2.16 22.96 1.16
C GLY A 398 -1.74 21.79 2.05
N THR A 399 -2.16 21.80 3.32
CA THR A 399 -1.75 20.82 4.32
C THR A 399 -2.95 20.10 4.98
N TRP A 400 -2.72 18.90 5.48
CA TRP A 400 -3.62 18.14 6.33
C TRP A 400 -2.84 17.67 7.57
N CYS A 401 -3.28 17.99 8.78
CA CYS A 401 -2.57 17.64 10.02
C CYS A 401 -1.06 17.95 9.97
N SER A 402 -0.69 19.09 9.39
CA SER A 402 0.69 19.54 9.13
C SER A 402 1.45 18.77 8.02
N PHE A 403 0.86 17.74 7.40
CA PHE A 403 1.43 17.09 6.23
C PHE A 403 1.11 17.87 4.95
N GLN A 404 2.09 17.99 4.06
CA GLN A 404 1.86 18.53 2.73
C GLN A 404 1.00 17.56 1.93
N ARG A 405 -0.18 18.04 1.47
CA ARG A 405 -1.00 17.25 0.54
C ARG A 405 -0.36 17.16 -0.84
N PRO A 406 -0.50 16.05 -1.56
CA PRO A 406 -0.29 16.01 -3.00
C PRO A 406 -1.11 17.08 -3.71
N SER A 407 -0.71 17.46 -4.92
CA SER A 407 -1.54 18.34 -5.77
C SER A 407 -2.67 17.55 -6.43
N MET A 408 -3.71 18.26 -6.87
CA MET A 408 -4.80 17.70 -7.67
C MET A 408 -4.82 18.36 -9.04
N LEU A 409 -5.06 17.59 -10.09
CA LEU A 409 -5.34 18.14 -11.41
C LEU A 409 -6.73 18.79 -11.43
N LYS A 410 -6.89 19.84 -12.23
CA LYS A 410 -8.22 20.35 -12.54
C LYS A 410 -9.01 19.30 -13.32
N THR A 411 -10.17 18.90 -12.84
CA THR A 411 -10.97 17.82 -13.42
C THR A 411 -11.54 18.13 -14.81
N ASP A 412 -11.54 19.40 -15.23
CA ASP A 412 -11.92 19.85 -16.57
C ASP A 412 -10.73 20.07 -17.52
N SER A 413 -9.52 19.75 -17.07
CA SER A 413 -8.31 19.90 -17.88
C SER A 413 -8.06 18.68 -18.77
N LYS A 414 -7.34 18.91 -19.88
CA LYS A 414 -6.84 17.82 -20.74
C LYS A 414 -5.86 16.91 -19.99
N SER A 415 -5.12 17.46 -19.03
CA SER A 415 -4.19 16.69 -18.21
C SER A 415 -4.92 15.67 -17.36
N PHE A 416 -6.08 16.01 -16.79
CA PHE A 416 -6.89 15.08 -16.01
C PHE A 416 -7.30 13.87 -16.85
N THR A 417 -7.91 14.09 -18.02
CA THR A 417 -8.32 12.98 -18.91
C THR A 417 -7.14 12.10 -19.32
N LYS A 418 -6.04 12.71 -19.77
CA LYS A 418 -4.81 12.00 -20.15
C LYS A 418 -4.29 11.10 -19.01
N TYR A 419 -4.28 11.63 -17.79
CA TYR A 419 -3.72 10.91 -16.64
C TYR A 419 -4.69 9.87 -16.10
N ALA A 420 -5.99 10.11 -16.16
CA ALA A 420 -7.00 9.12 -15.84
C ALA A 420 -6.90 7.89 -16.77
N GLU A 421 -6.81 8.12 -18.09
CA GLU A 421 -6.61 7.05 -19.07
C GLU A 421 -5.34 6.23 -18.78
N LEU A 422 -4.22 6.92 -18.47
CA LEU A 422 -2.98 6.25 -18.11
C LEU A 422 -3.12 5.45 -16.80
N PHE A 423 -3.74 6.03 -15.78
CA PHE A 423 -3.93 5.38 -14.49
C PHE A 423 -4.73 4.09 -14.62
N TYR A 424 -5.86 4.12 -15.32
CA TYR A 424 -6.68 2.93 -15.53
C TYR A 424 -6.01 1.91 -16.46
N LYS A 425 -5.21 2.36 -17.44
CA LYS A 425 -4.37 1.45 -18.25
C LYS A 425 -3.42 0.66 -17.36
N VAL A 426 -2.62 1.32 -16.52
CA VAL A 426 -1.66 0.63 -15.65
C VAL A 426 -2.35 -0.18 -14.56
N GLN A 427 -3.50 0.26 -14.06
CA GLN A 427 -4.29 -0.53 -13.13
C GLN A 427 -4.77 -1.85 -13.74
N LYS A 428 -5.19 -1.82 -14.99
CA LYS A 428 -5.54 -3.03 -15.76
C LYS A 428 -4.33 -3.95 -16.00
N GLU A 429 -3.15 -3.38 -16.21
CA GLU A 429 -1.90 -4.16 -16.31
C GLU A 429 -1.56 -4.89 -14.99
N VAL A 430 -1.88 -4.29 -13.85
CA VAL A 430 -1.63 -4.88 -12.52
C VAL A 430 -2.67 -5.93 -12.15
N TYR A 431 -3.96 -5.62 -12.30
CA TYR A 431 -5.07 -6.42 -11.76
C TYR A 431 -5.89 -7.19 -12.81
N GLY A 432 -5.76 -6.86 -14.08
CA GLY A 432 -6.66 -7.35 -15.12
C GLY A 432 -7.95 -6.52 -15.21
N ASP A 433 -9.00 -7.12 -15.75
CA ASP A 433 -10.25 -6.46 -16.13
C ASP A 433 -11.48 -6.96 -15.32
N SER A 434 -11.23 -7.46 -14.12
CA SER A 434 -12.30 -8.07 -13.29
C SER A 434 -13.00 -7.08 -12.36
N ALA A 435 -12.46 -5.87 -12.18
CA ALA A 435 -13.06 -4.85 -11.31
C ALA A 435 -14.06 -3.99 -12.08
N HIS A 436 -15.24 -3.80 -11.48
CA HIS A 436 -16.31 -2.95 -12.02
C HIS A 436 -16.73 -1.84 -11.04
N TYR A 437 -16.10 -1.80 -9.86
CA TYR A 437 -16.35 -0.82 -8.82
C TYR A 437 -15.07 -0.07 -8.47
N TYR A 438 -15.20 1.24 -8.30
CA TYR A 438 -14.09 2.12 -7.97
C TYR A 438 -14.48 3.04 -6.81
N ALA A 439 -13.56 3.26 -5.88
CA ALA A 439 -13.73 4.17 -4.77
C ALA A 439 -12.80 5.38 -4.91
N THR A 440 -13.31 6.57 -4.68
CA THR A 440 -12.53 7.82 -4.62
C THR A 440 -12.93 8.64 -3.41
N ASP A 441 -11.97 9.37 -2.85
CA ASP A 441 -12.21 10.38 -1.82
C ASP A 441 -11.24 11.56 -2.03
N PRO A 442 -11.51 12.43 -3.03
CA PRO A 442 -10.52 13.40 -3.53
C PRO A 442 -10.26 14.57 -2.58
N PHE A 443 -11.12 14.83 -1.62
CA PHE A 443 -11.05 15.98 -0.72
C PHE A 443 -11.30 15.60 0.74
N HIS A 444 -10.83 14.42 1.11
CA HIS A 444 -10.99 13.89 2.47
C HIS A 444 -10.54 14.92 3.53
N GLU A 445 -11.44 15.24 4.47
CA GLU A 445 -11.22 16.24 5.54
C GLU A 445 -10.73 17.60 5.01
N GLY A 446 -11.29 18.06 3.94
CA GLY A 446 -10.98 19.35 3.31
C GLY A 446 -10.08 19.22 2.10
N GLY A 447 -9.67 20.35 1.59
CA GLY A 447 -8.88 20.47 0.36
C GLY A 447 -9.32 21.66 -0.46
N ASN A 448 -8.57 21.95 -1.51
CA ASN A 448 -8.85 23.08 -2.40
C ASN A 448 -9.51 22.59 -3.70
N THR A 449 -10.76 22.94 -3.92
CA THR A 449 -11.49 22.58 -5.15
C THR A 449 -11.14 23.47 -6.35
N GLY A 450 -10.25 24.46 -6.16
CA GLY A 450 -9.93 25.45 -7.21
C GLY A 450 -11.12 26.35 -7.56
N GLY A 451 -12.08 26.48 -6.65
CA GLY A 451 -13.30 27.28 -6.86
C GLY A 451 -14.42 26.54 -7.61
N MET A 452 -14.24 25.25 -7.91
CA MET A 452 -15.30 24.44 -8.50
C MET A 452 -16.26 23.90 -7.42
N ASP A 453 -17.50 23.68 -7.80
CA ASP A 453 -18.47 22.98 -6.95
C ASP A 453 -18.06 21.52 -6.76
N SER A 454 -18.11 21.03 -5.51
CA SER A 454 -17.69 19.69 -5.18
C SER A 454 -18.54 18.59 -5.85
N ALA A 455 -19.83 18.85 -6.08
CA ALA A 455 -20.70 17.93 -6.80
C ALA A 455 -20.31 17.82 -8.27
N VAL A 456 -19.90 18.94 -8.90
CA VAL A 456 -19.40 18.95 -10.28
C VAL A 456 -18.08 18.19 -10.39
N ILE A 457 -17.18 18.34 -9.40
CA ILE A 457 -15.93 17.58 -9.37
C ILE A 457 -16.22 16.07 -9.25
N SER A 458 -17.06 15.68 -8.28
CA SER A 458 -17.44 14.29 -8.08
C SER A 458 -18.02 13.65 -9.34
N GLN A 459 -18.88 14.38 -10.04
CA GLN A 459 -19.50 13.94 -11.30
C GLN A 459 -18.49 13.76 -12.44
N LYS A 460 -17.39 14.52 -12.44
CA LYS A 460 -16.33 14.42 -13.46
C LYS A 460 -15.27 13.36 -13.14
N VAL A 461 -15.13 13.00 -11.87
CA VAL A 461 -14.21 11.94 -11.39
C VAL A 461 -14.83 10.55 -11.61
N LEU A 462 -16.14 10.45 -11.53
CA LEU A 462 -16.92 9.24 -11.83
C LEU A 462 -17.06 8.99 -13.34
#